data_6e9921007bb79618699a8e30a0d6e0d0
#
_entry.id   6e9921007bb79618699a8e30a0d6e0d0
#
_cell.length_a   1.000
_cell.length_b   1.000
_cell.length_c   1.000
_cell.angle_alpha   90.00
_cell.angle_beta   90.00
_cell.angle_gamma   90.00
#
_symmetry.space_group_name_H-M   'P 1'
#
loop_
_entity.id
_entity.type
_entity.pdbx_description
1 polymer ?
#
loop_
_entity_poly.entity_id
_entity_poly.type
_entity_poly.pdbx_seq_one_letter_code
_entity_poly.pdbx_strand_id
1 'polypeptide(L)'
;RVYFLPITPEFVEKVIEKERPDSILLAFGGQTALNCGTQLYLDGTLEKYGVKVLGTSVEAIMITEDRDLFVKKLNEINVKTPVSQAVENIDDALKVAHRIGYPVMVRSGYALGGLGSGICTNDEEFITHCESALAYSRQILVEESLKGWKEIEFEVIRDASDLCFTVVPMENFDPLGIHTGESIVVAPIVSLSPEQIKMLEDIATRVVRHIGIVGECNIQYAFNAETNDYRIIEI
;
A
#
# COMPACT_ATOMS: atom_id res chain seq x y z
N ARG A 1 1.75 24.71 -21.50
CA ARG A 1 0.36 24.65 -22.00
C ARG A 1 -0.51 23.84 -21.04
N VAL A 2 -1.79 24.11 -20.99
CA VAL A 2 -2.77 23.35 -20.19
C VAL A 2 -3.81 22.77 -21.13
N TYR A 3 -4.14 21.50 -20.95
CA TYR A 3 -5.18 20.80 -21.69
C TYR A 3 -6.32 20.42 -20.73
N PHE A 4 -7.51 20.91 -20.99
CA PHE A 4 -8.72 20.57 -20.23
C PHE A 4 -9.39 19.35 -20.85
N LEU A 5 -8.81 18.18 -20.58
CA LEU A 5 -9.24 16.88 -21.12
C LEU A 5 -9.33 15.85 -20.00
N PRO A 6 -10.14 14.80 -20.15
CA PRO A 6 -10.09 13.64 -19.26
C PRO A 6 -8.69 13.01 -19.24
N ILE A 7 -8.23 12.59 -18.05
CA ILE A 7 -6.97 11.86 -17.92
C ILE A 7 -7.24 10.39 -18.23
N THR A 8 -7.33 10.09 -19.53
CA THR A 8 -7.45 8.73 -20.05
C THR A 8 -6.37 8.48 -21.09
N PRO A 9 -5.94 7.23 -21.30
CA PRO A 9 -4.89 6.90 -22.27
C PRO A 9 -5.14 7.50 -23.66
N GLU A 10 -6.38 7.43 -24.16
CA GLU A 10 -6.76 7.98 -25.47
C GLU A 10 -6.49 9.48 -25.60
N PHE A 11 -6.87 10.27 -24.59
CA PHE A 11 -6.67 11.73 -24.63
C PHE A 11 -5.21 12.11 -24.37
N VAL A 12 -4.53 11.39 -23.47
CA VAL A 12 -3.12 11.63 -23.20
C VAL A 12 -2.26 11.26 -24.41
N GLU A 13 -2.56 10.16 -25.12
CA GLU A 13 -1.88 9.81 -26.37
C GLU A 13 -2.01 10.94 -27.43
N LYS A 14 -3.20 11.51 -27.59
CA LYS A 14 -3.40 12.65 -28.52
C LYS A 14 -2.57 13.87 -28.14
N VAL A 15 -2.39 14.13 -26.83
CA VAL A 15 -1.52 15.22 -26.36
C VAL A 15 -0.06 14.88 -26.64
N ILE A 16 0.39 13.65 -26.37
CA ILE A 16 1.75 13.18 -26.66
C ILE A 16 2.03 13.30 -28.16
N GLU A 17 1.11 12.86 -29.00
CA GLU A 17 1.24 12.95 -30.46
C GLU A 17 1.41 14.38 -30.93
N LYS A 18 0.67 15.31 -30.34
CA LYS A 18 0.68 16.73 -30.71
C LYS A 18 1.91 17.47 -30.19
N GLU A 19 2.26 17.28 -28.91
CA GLU A 19 3.32 18.05 -28.24
C GLU A 19 4.69 17.42 -28.33
N ARG A 20 4.78 16.11 -28.60
CA ARG A 20 6.01 15.34 -28.75
C ARG A 20 6.98 15.53 -27.55
N PRO A 21 6.52 15.32 -26.31
CA PRO A 21 7.40 15.45 -25.16
C PRO A 21 8.47 14.35 -25.16
N ASP A 22 9.64 14.65 -24.59
CA ASP A 22 10.69 13.66 -24.38
C ASP A 22 10.41 12.77 -23.16
N SER A 23 9.56 13.25 -22.24
CA SER A 23 9.31 12.59 -20.98
C SER A 23 7.95 12.97 -20.36
N ILE A 24 7.52 12.15 -19.39
CA ILE A 24 6.31 12.33 -18.61
C ILE A 24 6.57 12.08 -17.12
N LEU A 25 5.92 12.87 -16.26
CA LEU A 25 5.86 12.67 -14.82
C LEU A 25 4.47 12.13 -14.45
N LEU A 26 4.40 10.99 -13.77
CA LEU A 26 3.15 10.35 -13.38
C LEU A 26 2.71 10.72 -11.96
N ALA A 27 3.66 10.97 -11.05
CA ALA A 27 3.42 11.15 -9.62
C ALA A 27 2.64 12.44 -9.25
N PHE A 28 2.47 13.40 -10.16
CA PHE A 28 1.82 14.68 -9.85
C PHE A 28 0.30 14.73 -10.10
N GLY A 29 -0.31 13.64 -10.48
CA GLY A 29 -1.74 13.58 -10.79
C GLY A 29 -2.53 12.55 -9.97
N GLY A 30 -1.93 12.07 -8.85
CA GLY A 30 -2.52 11.04 -7.99
C GLY A 30 -2.83 9.75 -8.73
N GLN A 31 -3.68 8.91 -8.14
CA GLN A 31 -4.02 7.57 -8.65
C GLN A 31 -4.50 7.57 -10.11
N THR A 32 -5.23 8.60 -10.52
CA THR A 32 -5.72 8.73 -11.90
C THR A 32 -4.58 8.83 -12.91
N ALA A 33 -3.53 9.59 -12.59
CA ALA A 33 -2.37 9.73 -13.47
C ALA A 33 -1.49 8.47 -13.45
N LEU A 34 -1.32 7.83 -12.28
CA LEU A 34 -0.59 6.57 -12.15
C LEU A 34 -1.25 5.47 -12.98
N ASN A 35 -2.55 5.28 -12.86
CA ASN A 35 -3.32 4.30 -13.64
C ASN A 35 -3.23 4.58 -15.15
N CYS A 36 -3.40 5.83 -15.55
CA CYS A 36 -3.30 6.22 -16.96
C CYS A 36 -1.89 5.98 -17.52
N GLY A 37 -0.85 6.37 -16.77
CA GLY A 37 0.54 6.17 -17.16
C GLY A 37 0.93 4.71 -17.26
N THR A 38 0.49 3.89 -16.32
CA THR A 38 0.67 2.43 -16.34
C THR A 38 0.04 1.81 -17.59
N GLN A 39 -1.17 2.23 -17.95
CA GLN A 39 -1.85 1.73 -19.15
C GLN A 39 -1.13 2.15 -20.42
N LEU A 40 -0.69 3.42 -20.55
CA LEU A 40 0.11 3.92 -21.68
C LEU A 40 1.46 3.19 -21.83
N TYR A 41 2.03 2.74 -20.73
CA TYR A 41 3.25 1.91 -20.73
C TYR A 41 2.94 0.49 -21.24
N LEU A 42 1.92 -0.16 -20.68
CA LEU A 42 1.57 -1.54 -21.02
C LEU A 42 1.07 -1.72 -22.46
N ASP A 43 0.39 -0.73 -23.02
CA ASP A 43 -0.06 -0.77 -24.43
C ASP A 43 1.02 -0.32 -25.44
N GLY A 44 2.21 0.04 -24.96
CA GLY A 44 3.34 0.43 -25.79
C GLY A 44 3.29 1.87 -26.31
N THR A 45 2.33 2.69 -25.88
CA THR A 45 2.18 4.07 -26.35
C THR A 45 3.41 4.92 -25.99
N LEU A 46 3.94 4.80 -24.78
CA LEU A 46 5.13 5.56 -24.36
C LEU A 46 6.34 5.18 -25.21
N GLU A 47 6.55 3.89 -25.50
CA GLU A 47 7.61 3.41 -26.37
C GLU A 47 7.45 3.89 -27.82
N LYS A 48 6.24 3.80 -28.38
CA LYS A 48 5.89 4.28 -29.73
C LYS A 48 6.30 5.72 -29.99
N TYR A 49 6.15 6.58 -29.00
CA TYR A 49 6.47 8.00 -29.10
C TYR A 49 7.85 8.39 -28.50
N GLY A 50 8.58 7.42 -27.92
CA GLY A 50 9.87 7.64 -27.30
C GLY A 50 9.81 8.46 -26.00
N VAL A 51 8.68 8.41 -25.29
CA VAL A 51 8.45 9.16 -24.07
C VAL A 51 9.01 8.40 -22.85
N LYS A 52 9.91 9.02 -22.11
CA LYS A 52 10.50 8.44 -20.89
C LYS A 52 9.68 8.81 -19.65
N VAL A 53 9.41 7.85 -18.77
CA VAL A 53 8.87 8.13 -17.46
C VAL A 53 9.98 8.66 -16.55
N LEU A 54 9.76 9.84 -15.95
CA LEU A 54 10.69 10.44 -14.99
C LEU A 54 10.23 10.14 -13.56
N GLY A 55 11.21 9.96 -12.68
CA GLY A 55 10.95 9.56 -11.29
C GLY A 55 10.79 8.04 -11.15
N THR A 56 9.81 7.62 -10.37
CA THR A 56 9.52 6.20 -10.13
C THR A 56 9.09 5.50 -11.43
N SER A 57 9.69 4.34 -11.71
CA SER A 57 9.37 3.56 -12.89
C SER A 57 7.96 2.96 -12.82
N VAL A 58 7.39 2.64 -13.98
CA VAL A 58 6.04 2.03 -14.03
C VAL A 58 6.05 0.64 -13.35
N GLU A 59 7.14 -0.10 -13.46
CA GLU A 59 7.30 -1.39 -12.79
C GLU A 59 7.25 -1.23 -11.25
N ALA A 60 7.92 -0.21 -10.71
CA ALA A 60 7.87 0.07 -9.28
C ALA A 60 6.46 0.51 -8.84
N ILE A 61 5.77 1.33 -9.65
CA ILE A 61 4.37 1.70 -9.41
C ILE A 61 3.47 0.46 -9.40
N MET A 62 3.61 -0.44 -10.37
CA MET A 62 2.82 -1.68 -10.41
C MET A 62 3.07 -2.58 -9.19
N ILE A 63 4.30 -2.62 -8.67
CA ILE A 63 4.62 -3.37 -7.46
C ILE A 63 3.92 -2.78 -6.23
N THR A 64 3.86 -1.46 -6.10
CA THR A 64 3.24 -0.81 -4.94
C THR A 64 1.70 -0.85 -4.99
N GLU A 65 1.12 -0.83 -6.19
CA GLU A 65 -0.32 -0.86 -6.39
C GLU A 65 -0.95 -2.26 -6.32
N ASP A 66 -0.16 -3.30 -6.63
CA ASP A 66 -0.62 -4.69 -6.55
C ASP A 66 -0.20 -5.32 -5.22
N ARG A 67 -1.17 -5.67 -4.38
CA ARG A 67 -0.94 -6.22 -3.05
C ARG A 67 -0.10 -7.50 -3.05
N ASP A 68 -0.32 -8.40 -4.01
CA ASP A 68 0.40 -9.67 -4.08
C ASP A 68 1.85 -9.46 -4.53
N LEU A 69 2.06 -8.57 -5.51
CA LEU A 69 3.39 -8.16 -5.95
C LEU A 69 4.14 -7.45 -4.83
N PHE A 70 3.47 -6.55 -4.11
CA PHE A 70 4.02 -5.82 -2.97
C PHE A 70 4.50 -6.78 -1.86
N VAL A 71 3.62 -7.66 -1.39
CA VAL A 71 3.95 -8.66 -0.36
C VAL A 71 5.12 -9.55 -0.81
N LYS A 72 5.07 -10.04 -2.05
CA LYS A 72 6.15 -10.84 -2.62
C LYS A 72 7.47 -10.09 -2.65
N LYS A 73 7.44 -8.81 -3.08
CA LYS A 73 8.62 -7.97 -3.17
C LYS A 73 9.25 -7.69 -1.79
N LEU A 74 8.44 -7.39 -0.78
CA LEU A 74 8.92 -7.17 0.57
C LEU A 74 9.45 -8.44 1.25
N ASN A 75 8.88 -9.60 0.94
CA ASN A 75 9.37 -10.89 1.42
C ASN A 75 10.80 -11.20 0.93
N GLU A 76 11.22 -10.73 -0.26
CA GLU A 76 12.59 -10.89 -0.78
C GLU A 76 13.65 -10.31 0.17
N ILE A 77 13.29 -9.31 0.96
CA ILE A 77 14.18 -8.64 1.93
C ILE A 77 13.76 -8.87 3.39
N ASN A 78 12.90 -9.86 3.66
CA ASN A 78 12.40 -10.20 4.99
C ASN A 78 11.76 -9.01 5.71
N VAL A 79 10.99 -8.19 5.00
CA VAL A 79 10.19 -7.11 5.54
C VAL A 79 8.77 -7.60 5.73
N LYS A 80 8.20 -7.32 6.92
CA LYS A 80 6.90 -7.82 7.32
C LYS A 80 5.77 -6.99 6.75
N THR A 81 4.77 -7.67 6.20
CA THR A 81 3.47 -7.11 5.81
C THR A 81 2.38 -7.81 6.63
N PRO A 82 1.16 -7.25 6.71
CA PRO A 82 0.04 -7.93 7.35
C PRO A 82 -0.18 -9.31 6.72
N VAL A 83 -0.27 -10.33 7.56
CA VAL A 83 -0.56 -11.68 7.09
C VAL A 83 -2.00 -11.75 6.64
N SER A 84 -2.23 -12.10 5.38
CA SER A 84 -3.58 -12.28 4.84
C SER A 84 -3.61 -13.45 3.87
N GLN A 85 -4.77 -14.11 3.80
CA GLN A 85 -5.02 -15.16 2.82
C GLN A 85 -6.46 -15.13 2.35
N ALA A 86 -6.63 -15.23 1.05
CA ALA A 86 -7.92 -15.41 0.42
C ALA A 86 -8.37 -16.87 0.52
N VAL A 87 -9.64 -17.10 0.84
CA VAL A 87 -10.26 -18.42 0.99
C VAL A 87 -11.68 -18.41 0.45
N GLU A 88 -12.18 -19.59 0.03
CA GLU A 88 -13.48 -19.76 -0.60
C GLU A 88 -14.46 -20.60 0.23
N ASN A 89 -14.01 -21.14 1.36
CA ASN A 89 -14.82 -21.95 2.26
C ASN A 89 -14.39 -21.78 3.71
N ILE A 90 -15.27 -22.17 4.63
CA ILE A 90 -15.10 -21.98 6.08
C ILE A 90 -13.97 -22.87 6.63
N ASP A 91 -13.82 -24.10 6.14
CA ASP A 91 -12.82 -25.05 6.65
C ASP A 91 -11.40 -24.53 6.38
N ASP A 92 -11.16 -23.99 5.20
CA ASP A 92 -9.87 -23.37 4.87
C ASP A 92 -9.68 -22.04 5.59
N ALA A 93 -10.77 -21.26 5.79
CA ALA A 93 -10.75 -20.05 6.58
C ALA A 93 -10.30 -20.33 8.03
N LEU A 94 -10.85 -21.34 8.68
CA LEU A 94 -10.47 -21.76 10.05
C LEU A 94 -8.99 -22.17 10.14
N LYS A 95 -8.48 -22.93 9.16
CA LYS A 95 -7.05 -23.28 9.12
C LYS A 95 -6.17 -22.03 9.05
N VAL A 96 -6.57 -21.05 8.27
CA VAL A 96 -5.85 -19.77 8.16
C VAL A 96 -5.94 -19.00 9.46
N ALA A 97 -7.13 -18.87 10.07
CA ALA A 97 -7.32 -18.17 11.34
C ALA A 97 -6.47 -18.79 12.46
N HIS A 98 -6.45 -20.11 12.59
CA HIS A 98 -5.63 -20.81 13.57
C HIS A 98 -4.11 -20.68 13.32
N ARG A 99 -3.70 -20.56 12.05
CA ARG A 99 -2.30 -20.29 11.70
C ARG A 99 -1.86 -18.87 12.04
N ILE A 100 -2.74 -17.88 11.80
CA ILE A 100 -2.49 -16.46 12.12
C ILE A 100 -2.54 -16.27 13.63
N GLY A 101 -3.52 -16.86 14.30
CA GLY A 101 -3.85 -16.66 15.72
C GLY A 101 -4.85 -15.51 15.91
N TYR A 102 -5.80 -15.71 16.83
CA TYR A 102 -6.78 -14.67 17.18
C TYR A 102 -6.15 -13.50 17.94
N PRO A 103 -6.66 -12.25 17.76
CA PRO A 103 -7.79 -11.88 16.91
C PRO A 103 -7.41 -11.82 15.42
N VAL A 104 -8.37 -12.19 14.55
CA VAL A 104 -8.26 -12.07 13.10
C VAL A 104 -9.34 -11.17 12.54
N MET A 105 -9.13 -10.62 11.35
CA MET A 105 -10.11 -9.86 10.59
C MET A 105 -10.62 -10.69 9.41
N VAL A 106 -11.92 -10.70 9.23
CA VAL A 106 -12.57 -11.22 8.01
C VAL A 106 -12.95 -10.03 7.14
N ARG A 107 -12.65 -10.09 5.85
CA ARG A 107 -13.13 -9.12 4.85
C ARG A 107 -13.80 -9.84 3.70
N SER A 108 -14.92 -9.32 3.25
CA SER A 108 -15.51 -9.71 1.98
C SER A 108 -14.71 -9.12 0.82
N GLY A 109 -14.37 -9.90 -0.18
CA GLY A 109 -13.51 -9.49 -1.30
C GLY A 109 -14.05 -8.35 -2.17
N TYR A 110 -15.37 -8.03 -2.07
CA TYR A 110 -16.03 -7.03 -2.93
C TYR A 110 -17.04 -6.14 -2.20
N ALA A 111 -17.03 -6.10 -0.86
CA ALA A 111 -18.01 -5.31 -0.11
C ALA A 111 -17.58 -3.84 -0.03
N LEU A 112 -18.31 -2.97 -0.74
CA LEU A 112 -18.30 -1.53 -0.50
C LEU A 112 -18.90 -1.24 0.89
N GLY A 113 -18.19 -0.43 1.70
CA GLY A 113 -18.72 0.05 2.99
C GLY A 113 -18.58 -0.91 4.17
N GLY A 114 -17.69 -1.92 4.11
CA GLY A 114 -17.37 -2.77 5.27
C GLY A 114 -18.42 -3.83 5.61
N LEU A 115 -19.46 -4.02 4.81
CA LEU A 115 -20.45 -5.09 4.96
C LEU A 115 -19.77 -6.46 4.90
N GLY A 116 -19.93 -7.28 5.95
CA GLY A 116 -19.32 -8.59 6.07
C GLY A 116 -17.85 -8.58 6.54
N SER A 117 -17.31 -7.40 6.93
CA SER A 117 -16.00 -7.31 7.56
C SER A 117 -16.14 -7.24 9.07
N GLY A 118 -15.28 -7.96 9.81
CA GLY A 118 -15.31 -7.95 11.26
C GLY A 118 -14.06 -8.53 11.87
N ILE A 119 -13.76 -8.08 13.11
CA ILE A 119 -12.70 -8.64 13.93
C ILE A 119 -13.31 -9.75 14.77
N CYS A 120 -12.71 -10.92 14.73
CA CYS A 120 -13.14 -12.11 15.43
C CYS A 120 -12.09 -12.49 16.47
N THR A 121 -12.53 -12.84 17.67
CA THR A 121 -11.65 -13.19 18.80
C THR A 121 -11.65 -14.69 19.10
N ASN A 122 -12.55 -15.46 18.48
CA ASN A 122 -12.71 -16.90 18.65
C ASN A 122 -13.37 -17.53 17.42
N ASP A 123 -13.40 -18.87 17.38
CA ASP A 123 -13.95 -19.64 16.26
C ASP A 123 -15.44 -19.38 16.03
N GLU A 124 -16.26 -19.19 17.07
CA GLU A 124 -17.70 -19.01 16.94
C GLU A 124 -18.04 -17.70 16.24
N GLU A 125 -17.42 -16.60 16.68
CA GLU A 125 -17.53 -15.29 16.00
C GLU A 125 -17.03 -15.38 14.58
N PHE A 126 -15.87 -16.05 14.37
CA PHE A 126 -15.23 -16.19 13.08
C PHE A 126 -16.10 -16.92 12.06
N ILE A 127 -16.68 -18.06 12.43
CA ILE A 127 -17.58 -18.84 11.57
C ILE A 127 -18.78 -18.00 11.16
N THR A 128 -19.43 -17.32 12.14
CA THR A 128 -20.58 -16.48 11.87
C THR A 128 -20.27 -15.35 10.85
N HIS A 129 -19.10 -14.71 10.99
CA HIS A 129 -18.66 -13.69 10.04
C HIS A 129 -18.34 -14.28 8.67
N CYS A 130 -17.68 -15.45 8.61
CA CYS A 130 -17.36 -16.13 7.35
C CYS A 130 -18.62 -16.54 6.59
N GLU A 131 -19.62 -17.12 7.29
CA GLU A 131 -20.91 -17.50 6.69
C GLU A 131 -21.62 -16.28 6.07
N SER A 132 -21.67 -15.18 6.83
CA SER A 132 -22.25 -13.94 6.34
C SER A 132 -21.51 -13.39 5.12
N ALA A 133 -20.18 -13.37 5.14
CA ALA A 133 -19.36 -12.83 4.05
C ALA A 133 -19.41 -13.71 2.80
N LEU A 134 -19.36 -15.06 2.94
CA LEU A 134 -19.46 -16.00 1.83
C LEU A 134 -20.85 -16.08 1.19
N ALA A 135 -21.89 -15.64 1.89
CA ALA A 135 -23.23 -15.53 1.31
C ALA A 135 -23.30 -14.49 0.18
N TYR A 136 -22.42 -13.49 0.19
CA TYR A 136 -22.39 -12.39 -0.79
C TYR A 136 -21.15 -12.37 -1.67
N SER A 137 -20.11 -13.13 -1.32
CA SER A 137 -18.84 -13.16 -2.04
C SER A 137 -18.37 -14.59 -2.23
N ARG A 138 -17.81 -14.91 -3.41
CA ARG A 138 -17.18 -16.20 -3.66
C ARG A 138 -15.92 -16.44 -2.83
N GLN A 139 -15.28 -15.36 -2.40
CA GLN A 139 -14.01 -15.36 -1.72
C GLN A 139 -14.02 -14.34 -0.59
N ILE A 140 -13.46 -14.70 0.53
CA ILE A 140 -13.21 -13.82 1.66
C ILE A 140 -11.72 -13.76 1.97
N LEU A 141 -11.29 -12.66 2.58
CA LEU A 141 -9.93 -12.48 3.08
C LEU A 141 -9.91 -12.71 4.58
N VAL A 142 -9.01 -13.57 5.04
CA VAL A 142 -8.70 -13.74 6.47
C VAL A 142 -7.37 -13.06 6.74
N GLU A 143 -7.37 -12.07 7.62
CA GLU A 143 -6.23 -11.19 7.86
C GLU A 143 -5.84 -11.14 9.34
N GLU A 144 -4.56 -10.91 9.59
CA GLU A 144 -4.05 -10.54 10.91
C GLU A 144 -4.74 -9.26 11.41
N SER A 145 -5.20 -9.26 12.66
CA SER A 145 -5.78 -8.06 13.26
C SER A 145 -4.68 -7.19 13.85
N LEU A 146 -4.56 -5.98 13.34
CA LEU A 146 -3.62 -4.96 13.84
C LEU A 146 -4.31 -3.95 14.77
N LYS A 147 -5.48 -4.30 15.33
CA LYS A 147 -6.21 -3.44 16.25
C LYS A 147 -5.35 -3.09 17.46
N GLY A 148 -5.25 -1.80 17.76
CA GLY A 148 -4.47 -1.29 18.89
C GLY A 148 -3.00 -1.02 18.56
N TRP A 149 -2.55 -1.34 17.34
CA TRP A 149 -1.24 -0.92 16.87
C TRP A 149 -1.27 0.56 16.48
N LYS A 150 -0.12 1.21 16.57
CA LYS A 150 0.05 2.61 16.15
C LYS A 150 0.25 2.67 14.64
N GLU A 151 -0.29 3.71 14.04
CA GLU A 151 0.02 4.05 12.66
C GLU A 151 1.17 5.05 12.64
N ILE A 152 2.26 4.67 12.00
CA ILE A 152 3.49 5.47 11.88
C ILE A 152 3.79 5.65 10.41
N GLU A 153 4.14 6.86 10.03
CA GLU A 153 4.42 7.21 8.64
C GLU A 153 5.78 7.88 8.50
N PHE A 154 6.40 7.65 7.36
CA PHE A 154 7.62 8.34 6.96
C PHE A 154 7.50 8.86 5.55
N GLU A 155 7.80 10.15 5.38
CA GLU A 155 8.08 10.71 4.07
C GLU A 155 9.53 10.40 3.71
N VAL A 156 9.74 9.71 2.61
CA VAL A 156 11.05 9.26 2.17
C VAL A 156 11.36 9.85 0.80
N ILE A 157 12.55 10.39 0.65
CA ILE A 157 13.06 10.87 -0.65
C ILE A 157 14.23 10.00 -1.08
N ARG A 158 14.21 9.59 -2.33
CA ARG A 158 15.35 8.93 -2.98
C ARG A 158 15.54 9.47 -4.38
N ASP A 159 16.79 9.84 -4.71
CA ASP A 159 17.16 10.26 -6.05
C ASP A 159 17.72 9.10 -6.92
N ALA A 160 17.96 9.38 -8.19
CA ALA A 160 18.51 8.39 -9.12
C ALA A 160 19.98 8.01 -8.82
N SER A 161 20.68 8.76 -7.97
CA SER A 161 22.06 8.47 -7.52
C SER A 161 22.11 7.64 -6.23
N ASP A 162 20.94 7.21 -5.73
CA ASP A 162 20.73 6.45 -4.48
C ASP A 162 20.93 7.25 -3.19
N LEU A 163 20.95 8.59 -3.25
CA LEU A 163 20.78 9.39 -2.05
C LEU A 163 19.35 9.17 -1.53
N CYS A 164 19.23 8.53 -0.36
CA CYS A 164 17.95 8.16 0.22
C CYS A 164 17.91 8.52 1.70
N PHE A 165 16.87 9.26 2.12
CA PHE A 165 16.68 9.67 3.52
C PHE A 165 15.21 9.89 3.83
N THR A 166 14.87 9.78 5.11
CA THR A 166 13.55 10.15 5.63
C THR A 166 13.51 11.65 5.91
N VAL A 167 12.45 12.31 5.43
CA VAL A 167 12.27 13.76 5.61
C VAL A 167 11.68 14.04 6.98
N VAL A 168 10.59 13.36 7.31
CA VAL A 168 9.88 13.52 8.56
C VAL A 168 9.22 12.21 9.00
N PRO A 169 9.43 11.82 10.25
CA PRO A 169 8.67 10.77 10.90
C PRO A 169 7.38 11.33 11.49
N MET A 170 6.26 10.67 11.24
CA MET A 170 4.93 11.11 11.67
C MET A 170 4.20 9.99 12.40
N GLU A 171 3.33 10.37 13.32
CA GLU A 171 2.45 9.47 14.06
C GLU A 171 1.00 9.89 13.86
N ASN A 172 0.15 8.95 13.45
CA ASN A 172 -1.29 9.13 13.44
C ASN A 172 -1.84 8.93 14.84
N PHE A 173 -2.56 9.93 15.35
CA PHE A 173 -3.12 9.92 16.70
C PHE A 173 -4.40 9.07 16.77
N ASP A 174 -5.11 8.99 15.68
CA ASP A 174 -6.32 8.18 15.56
C ASP A 174 -5.99 6.68 15.42
N PRO A 175 -6.96 5.79 15.76
CA PRO A 175 -6.74 4.36 15.62
C PRO A 175 -6.42 3.94 14.18
N LEU A 176 -5.56 2.94 14.05
CA LEU A 176 -5.21 2.33 12.78
C LEU A 176 -6.45 1.96 11.95
N GLY A 177 -6.44 2.36 10.66
CA GLY A 177 -7.53 2.14 9.71
C GLY A 177 -8.42 3.35 9.48
N ILE A 178 -8.16 4.48 10.14
CA ILE A 178 -8.72 5.78 9.75
C ILE A 178 -7.80 6.37 8.69
N HIS A 179 -8.38 6.79 7.56
CA HIS A 179 -7.60 7.34 6.45
C HIS A 179 -6.78 8.56 6.92
N THR A 180 -5.50 8.61 6.57
CA THR A 180 -4.54 9.66 6.98
C THR A 180 -5.08 11.08 6.75
N GLY A 181 -5.77 11.32 5.62
CA GLY A 181 -6.38 12.61 5.33
C GLY A 181 -7.53 13.03 6.26
N GLU A 182 -8.02 12.11 7.11
CA GLU A 182 -9.11 12.32 8.06
C GLU A 182 -8.64 12.21 9.52
N SER A 183 -7.37 11.84 9.75
CA SER A 183 -6.78 11.67 11.07
C SER A 183 -5.90 12.84 11.49
N ILE A 184 -5.66 12.95 12.80
CA ILE A 184 -4.72 13.92 13.36
C ILE A 184 -3.31 13.33 13.25
N VAL A 185 -2.44 13.99 12.51
CA VAL A 185 -1.04 13.61 12.33
C VAL A 185 -0.14 14.51 13.17
N VAL A 186 0.78 13.90 13.91
CA VAL A 186 1.77 14.61 14.75
C VAL A 186 3.16 14.39 14.19
N ALA A 187 3.89 15.46 13.97
CA ALA A 187 5.28 15.45 13.53
C ALA A 187 6.15 16.36 14.42
N PRO A 188 7.29 15.88 14.92
CA PRO A 188 7.80 14.51 14.83
C PRO A 188 7.02 13.52 15.70
N ILE A 189 7.30 12.21 15.56
CA ILE A 189 6.76 11.17 16.45
C ILE A 189 7.10 11.47 17.90
N VAL A 190 6.10 11.42 18.78
CA VAL A 190 6.26 11.74 20.21
C VAL A 190 6.15 10.52 21.13
N SER A 191 5.60 9.41 20.64
CA SER A 191 5.28 8.24 21.46
C SER A 191 6.28 7.08 21.33
N LEU A 192 7.26 7.18 20.44
CA LEU A 192 8.28 6.15 20.21
C LEU A 192 9.65 6.58 20.73
N SER A 193 10.49 5.60 21.10
CA SER A 193 11.87 5.87 21.43
C SER A 193 12.73 6.18 20.18
N PRO A 194 13.86 6.87 20.33
CA PRO A 194 14.77 7.12 19.21
C PRO A 194 15.23 5.83 18.50
N GLU A 195 15.41 4.74 19.25
CA GLU A 195 15.81 3.44 18.71
C GLU A 195 14.69 2.81 17.86
N GLN A 196 13.43 2.94 18.29
CA GLN A 196 12.26 2.48 17.52
C GLN A 196 12.11 3.29 16.21
N ILE A 197 12.22 4.61 16.31
CA ILE A 197 12.18 5.49 15.12
C ILE A 197 13.30 5.09 14.16
N LYS A 198 14.53 4.96 14.65
CA LYS A 198 15.68 4.58 13.82
C LYS A 198 15.50 3.23 13.14
N MET A 199 14.95 2.25 13.83
CA MET A 199 14.64 0.93 13.27
C MET A 199 13.67 1.05 12.08
N LEU A 200 12.59 1.82 12.24
CA LEU A 200 11.59 2.01 11.17
C LEU A 200 12.16 2.80 9.99
N GLU A 201 12.98 3.83 10.23
CA GLU A 201 13.70 4.58 9.18
C GLU A 201 14.61 3.67 8.34
N ASP A 202 15.38 2.80 9.01
CA ASP A 202 16.28 1.86 8.33
C ASP A 202 15.50 0.88 7.44
N ILE A 203 14.32 0.45 7.91
CA ILE A 203 13.41 -0.39 7.13
C ILE A 203 12.85 0.40 5.94
N ALA A 204 12.35 1.63 6.16
CA ALA A 204 11.82 2.48 5.10
C ALA A 204 12.83 2.69 3.96
N THR A 205 14.04 3.10 4.31
CA THR A 205 15.13 3.31 3.35
C THR A 205 15.47 2.04 2.56
N ARG A 206 15.52 0.88 3.23
CA ARG A 206 15.79 -0.41 2.60
C ARG A 206 14.68 -0.81 1.63
N VAL A 207 13.42 -0.57 2.00
CA VAL A 207 12.25 -0.90 1.17
C VAL A 207 12.18 -0.02 -0.06
N VAL A 208 12.34 1.30 0.09
CA VAL A 208 12.31 2.27 -1.01
C VAL A 208 13.40 1.94 -2.04
N ARG A 209 14.61 1.56 -1.58
CA ARG A 209 15.69 1.10 -2.46
C ARG A 209 15.35 -0.20 -3.17
N HIS A 210 14.78 -1.16 -2.45
CA HIS A 210 14.48 -2.49 -3.00
C HIS A 210 13.38 -2.48 -4.05
N ILE A 211 12.34 -1.67 -3.85
CA ILE A 211 11.27 -1.47 -4.84
C ILE A 211 11.79 -0.67 -6.04
N GLY A 212 12.76 0.21 -5.82
CA GLY A 212 13.33 1.05 -6.87
C GLY A 212 12.58 2.39 -7.05
N ILE A 213 11.95 2.88 -5.98
CA ILE A 213 11.27 4.19 -6.00
C ILE A 213 12.31 5.30 -6.19
N VAL A 214 12.00 6.25 -7.06
CA VAL A 214 12.79 7.46 -7.32
C VAL A 214 11.86 8.68 -7.23
N GLY A 215 12.14 9.55 -6.29
CA GLY A 215 11.31 10.69 -5.94
C GLY A 215 10.94 10.66 -4.48
N GLU A 216 9.78 11.15 -4.17
CA GLU A 216 9.18 11.14 -2.84
C GLU A 216 8.13 10.01 -2.76
N CYS A 217 8.03 9.38 -1.59
CA CYS A 217 6.95 8.45 -1.27
C CYS A 217 6.66 8.46 0.23
N ASN A 218 5.39 8.24 0.56
CA ASN A 218 4.94 7.95 1.91
C ASN A 218 5.03 6.45 2.18
N ILE A 219 5.52 6.06 3.36
CA ILE A 219 5.51 4.67 3.82
C ILE A 219 4.79 4.56 5.15
N GLN A 220 3.79 3.68 5.22
CA GLN A 220 2.92 3.52 6.38
C GLN A 220 3.16 2.20 7.09
N TYR A 221 3.28 2.28 8.41
CA TYR A 221 3.50 1.16 9.31
C TYR A 221 2.34 1.00 10.28
N ALA A 222 1.92 -0.23 10.53
CA ALA A 222 1.36 -0.61 11.81
C ALA A 222 2.51 -1.00 12.72
N PHE A 223 2.60 -0.40 13.91
CA PHE A 223 3.68 -0.62 14.86
C PHE A 223 3.17 -0.95 16.26
N ASN A 224 3.66 -2.06 16.82
CA ASN A 224 3.42 -2.42 18.20
C ASN A 224 4.62 -1.99 19.05
N ALA A 225 4.46 -0.91 19.80
CA ALA A 225 5.54 -0.33 20.61
C ALA A 225 5.98 -1.21 21.80
N GLU A 226 5.12 -2.14 22.27
CA GLU A 226 5.44 -3.03 23.38
C GLU A 226 6.35 -4.17 22.95
N THR A 227 6.12 -4.71 21.75
CA THR A 227 6.86 -5.86 21.22
C THR A 227 7.93 -5.48 20.21
N ASN A 228 7.99 -4.21 19.79
CA ASN A 228 8.80 -3.72 18.67
C ASN A 228 8.51 -4.44 17.36
N ASP A 229 7.29 -4.98 17.20
CA ASP A 229 6.88 -5.60 15.97
C ASP A 229 6.19 -4.60 15.03
N TYR A 230 6.28 -4.83 13.72
CA TYR A 230 5.76 -3.92 12.71
C TYR A 230 5.16 -4.67 11.52
N ARG A 231 4.30 -3.99 10.78
CA ARG A 231 3.85 -4.38 9.43
C ARG A 231 3.89 -3.14 8.56
N ILE A 232 4.41 -3.27 7.35
CA ILE A 232 4.20 -2.23 6.33
C ILE A 232 2.82 -2.45 5.73
N ILE A 233 2.01 -1.39 5.76
CA ILE A 233 0.62 -1.39 5.28
C ILE A 233 0.57 -0.96 3.84
N GLU A 234 1.28 0.13 3.51
CA GLU A 234 1.21 0.82 2.23
C GLU A 234 2.49 1.61 1.95
N ILE A 235 2.74 1.90 0.69
CA ILE A 235 3.75 2.83 0.18
C ILE A 235 3.16 3.63 -0.97
#